data_27b61edfc07f6b7f3ee6e778862709f3
#
_entry.id   27b61edfc07f6b7f3ee6e778862709f3
#
_cell.length_a   1.000
_cell.length_b   1.000
_cell.length_c   1.000
_cell.angle_alpha   90.00
_cell.angle_beta   90.00
_cell.angle_gamma   90.00
#
_symmetry.space_group_name_H-M   'P 1'
#
loop_
_entity.id
_entity.type
_entity.pdbx_description
1 polymer ?
#
loop_
_entity_poly.entity_id
_entity_poly.type
_entity_poly.pdbx_seq_one_letter_code
_entity_poly.pdbx_strand_id
1 'polypeptide(L)'
;ITYRYKRALVRKTNSTDDQILTLLACKNEEVKQENSNKNPTVSSVQRDYMAGEVSKDITKRFLLPQDIVEAHEQGIIHFHDSDYFAQHMHNCCLVNLEDMLQNGTVISETMIEKPHSFSTACNIATQAIAQIASSQYGGQSISLAHLAPFVQVSREKFIGQVRDEFERTGIEASEEKIKEVAELRVRDEIKRGVQMIQYQVITLMTTNGQAPFVTVFMYLDEV
;
A
#
# COMPACT_ATOMS: atom_id res chain seq x y z
N ILE A 1 19.80 -39.50 19.34
CA ILE A 1 18.90 -38.71 18.47
C ILE A 1 17.45 -38.89 18.91
N THR A 2 16.97 -40.13 19.08
CA THR A 2 15.59 -40.43 19.49
C THR A 2 15.24 -39.88 20.87
N TYR A 3 16.17 -39.88 21.82
CA TYR A 3 15.95 -39.34 23.16
C TYR A 3 15.83 -37.81 23.15
N ARG A 4 16.67 -37.11 22.38
CA ARG A 4 16.58 -35.66 22.22
C ARG A 4 15.28 -35.24 21.52
N TYR A 5 14.85 -36.01 20.55
CA TYR A 5 13.59 -35.76 19.85
C TYR A 5 12.38 -35.94 20.76
N LYS A 6 12.31 -37.03 21.54
CA LYS A 6 11.25 -37.21 22.54
C LYS A 6 11.22 -36.13 23.61
N ARG A 7 12.41 -35.67 24.06
CA ARG A 7 12.50 -34.57 25.05
C ARG A 7 12.04 -33.21 24.48
N ALA A 8 12.23 -32.98 23.20
CA ALA A 8 11.70 -31.79 22.49
C ALA A 8 10.16 -31.85 22.38
N LEU A 9 9.59 -33.04 22.17
CA LEU A 9 8.14 -33.24 22.09
C LEU A 9 7.42 -33.14 23.45
N VAL A 10 8.14 -33.26 24.55
CA VAL A 10 7.59 -33.14 25.91
C VAL A 10 7.78 -31.74 26.50
N ARG A 11 8.38 -30.79 25.77
CA ARG A 11 8.38 -29.39 26.21
C ARG A 11 6.94 -28.90 26.29
N LYS A 12 6.59 -28.34 27.43
CA LYS A 12 5.35 -27.55 27.53
C LYS A 12 5.50 -26.39 26.59
N THR A 13 4.66 -26.33 25.57
CA THR A 13 4.48 -25.16 24.76
C THR A 13 3.70 -24.13 25.57
N ASN A 14 3.92 -22.85 25.31
CA ASN A 14 3.05 -21.78 25.78
C ASN A 14 2.03 -21.45 24.67
N SER A 15 1.10 -20.56 24.94
CA SER A 15 0.08 -20.16 23.96
C SER A 15 0.69 -19.57 22.67
N THR A 16 1.80 -18.83 22.79
CA THR A 16 2.53 -18.25 21.65
C THR A 16 3.15 -19.36 20.78
N ASP A 17 3.79 -20.35 21.40
CA ASP A 17 4.34 -21.51 20.66
C ASP A 17 3.25 -22.26 19.91
N ASP A 18 2.09 -22.47 20.54
CA ASP A 18 0.95 -23.18 19.95
C ASP A 18 0.36 -22.41 18.76
N GLN A 19 0.23 -21.10 18.87
CA GLN A 19 -0.20 -20.22 17.78
C GLN A 19 0.77 -20.29 16.58
N ILE A 20 2.07 -20.15 16.83
CA ILE A 20 3.10 -20.22 15.79
C ILE A 20 3.09 -21.60 15.11
N LEU A 21 3.03 -22.68 15.87
CA LEU A 21 3.01 -24.05 15.33
C LEU A 21 1.76 -24.32 14.48
N THR A 22 0.61 -23.80 14.92
CA THR A 22 -0.65 -23.91 14.17
C THR A 22 -0.60 -23.12 12.88
N LEU A 23 -0.01 -21.93 12.91
CA LEU A 23 0.23 -21.11 11.72
C LEU A 23 1.15 -21.83 10.71
N LEU A 24 2.28 -22.37 11.17
CA LEU A 24 3.24 -23.09 10.31
C LEU A 24 2.63 -24.35 9.69
N ALA A 25 1.69 -24.99 10.40
CA ALA A 25 0.93 -26.11 9.87
C ALA A 25 -0.21 -25.72 8.92
N CYS A 26 -0.42 -24.41 8.68
CA CYS A 26 -1.54 -23.85 7.91
C CYS A 26 -2.92 -24.35 8.39
N LYS A 27 -3.07 -24.61 9.69
CA LYS A 27 -4.29 -25.13 10.31
C LYS A 27 -5.09 -24.08 11.08
N ASN A 28 -4.58 -22.87 11.18
CA ASN A 28 -5.24 -21.78 11.89
C ASN A 28 -6.33 -21.16 11.00
N GLU A 29 -7.59 -21.49 11.27
CA GLU A 29 -8.73 -20.92 10.55
C GLU A 29 -8.93 -19.43 10.86
N GLU A 30 -8.56 -18.98 12.06
CA GLU A 30 -8.64 -17.56 12.45
C GLU A 30 -7.72 -16.71 11.57
N VAL A 31 -6.50 -17.15 11.35
CA VAL A 31 -5.54 -16.45 10.46
C VAL A 31 -6.07 -16.34 9.02
N LYS A 32 -6.84 -17.31 8.55
CA LYS A 32 -7.46 -17.27 7.22
C LYS A 32 -8.59 -16.25 7.14
N GLN A 33 -9.23 -15.93 8.26
CA GLN A 33 -10.40 -15.05 8.32
C GLN A 33 -10.06 -13.63 8.76
N GLU A 34 -8.99 -13.46 9.53
CA GLU A 34 -8.65 -12.22 10.22
C GLU A 34 -8.26 -11.09 9.28
N ASN A 35 -7.68 -11.41 8.12
CA ASN A 35 -7.30 -10.39 7.14
C ASN A 35 -7.36 -10.92 5.71
N SER A 36 -8.41 -10.52 4.99
CA SER A 36 -8.63 -10.90 3.59
C SER A 36 -7.52 -10.45 2.63
N ASN A 37 -6.68 -9.49 3.05
CA ASN A 37 -5.58 -8.95 2.23
C ASN A 37 -4.29 -9.76 2.36
N LYS A 38 -4.22 -10.72 3.31
CA LYS A 38 -3.03 -11.55 3.54
C LYS A 38 -3.33 -13.02 3.28
N ASN A 39 -2.49 -13.67 2.50
CA ASN A 39 -2.58 -15.12 2.26
C ASN A 39 -1.65 -15.88 3.22
N PRO A 40 -2.18 -16.61 4.22
CA PRO A 40 -1.37 -17.29 5.24
C PRO A 40 -0.51 -18.45 4.70
N THR A 41 -0.66 -18.83 3.43
CA THR A 41 0.21 -19.84 2.80
C THR A 41 1.48 -19.25 2.21
N VAL A 42 1.57 -17.95 2.10
CA VAL A 42 2.76 -17.24 1.58
C VAL A 42 3.80 -17.09 2.68
N SER A 43 5.04 -17.46 2.42
CA SER A 43 6.10 -17.49 3.42
C SER A 43 6.40 -16.13 4.07
N SER A 44 6.32 -15.03 3.33
CA SER A 44 6.49 -13.68 3.90
C SER A 44 5.37 -13.31 4.85
N VAL A 45 4.14 -13.70 4.53
CA VAL A 45 2.97 -13.52 5.41
C VAL A 45 3.10 -14.35 6.69
N GLN A 46 3.54 -15.61 6.58
CA GLN A 46 3.80 -16.44 7.77
C GLN A 46 4.84 -15.83 8.70
N ARG A 47 5.90 -15.25 8.13
CA ARG A 47 6.93 -14.56 8.93
C ARG A 47 6.37 -13.32 9.63
N ASP A 48 5.53 -12.56 8.99
CA ASP A 48 4.86 -11.39 9.57
C ASP A 48 3.94 -11.81 10.75
N TYR A 49 3.15 -12.85 10.57
CA TYR A 49 2.33 -13.42 11.66
C TYR A 49 3.17 -13.94 12.84
N MET A 50 4.28 -14.63 12.57
CA MET A 50 5.18 -15.08 13.63
C MET A 50 5.75 -13.89 14.40
N ALA A 51 6.14 -12.83 13.72
CA ALA A 51 6.61 -11.60 14.34
C ALA A 51 5.51 -10.95 15.20
N GLY A 52 4.28 -10.94 14.70
CA GLY A 52 3.11 -10.46 15.44
C GLY A 52 2.85 -11.23 16.73
N GLU A 53 2.86 -12.58 16.69
CA GLU A 53 2.66 -13.40 17.88
C GLU A 53 3.77 -13.20 18.94
N VAL A 54 5.03 -13.06 18.49
CA VAL A 54 6.14 -12.73 19.39
C VAL A 54 5.97 -11.33 19.97
N SER A 55 5.54 -10.36 19.16
CA SER A 55 5.28 -8.99 19.61
C SER A 55 4.15 -8.94 20.64
N LYS A 56 3.05 -9.67 20.45
CA LYS A 56 1.95 -9.80 21.44
C LYS A 56 2.46 -10.32 22.76
N ASP A 57 3.28 -11.37 22.75
CA ASP A 57 3.83 -11.98 23.95
C ASP A 57 4.77 -11.00 24.70
N ILE A 58 5.67 -10.33 23.97
CA ILE A 58 6.56 -9.32 24.54
C ILE A 58 5.75 -8.15 25.12
N THR A 59 4.77 -7.66 24.40
CA THR A 59 3.88 -6.56 24.81
C THR A 59 3.22 -6.88 26.15
N LYS A 60 2.62 -8.06 26.27
CA LYS A 60 1.93 -8.47 27.50
C LYS A 60 2.87 -8.70 28.67
N ARG A 61 4.03 -9.30 28.44
CA ARG A 61 4.94 -9.68 29.53
C ARG A 61 5.84 -8.57 30.02
N PHE A 62 6.18 -7.59 29.14
CA PHE A 62 7.25 -6.64 29.46
C PHE A 62 6.88 -5.17 29.25
N LEU A 63 5.94 -4.85 28.37
CA LEU A 63 5.70 -3.49 27.97
C LEU A 63 4.44 -2.87 28.57
N LEU A 64 3.40 -3.67 28.81
CA LEU A 64 2.18 -3.18 29.44
C LEU A 64 2.21 -3.37 30.95
N PRO A 65 1.58 -2.43 31.72
CA PRO A 65 1.29 -2.65 33.13
C PRO A 65 0.45 -3.91 33.35
N GLN A 66 0.71 -4.63 34.43
CA GLN A 66 0.07 -5.91 34.68
C GLN A 66 -1.46 -5.80 34.83
N ASP A 67 -1.95 -4.74 35.43
CA ASP A 67 -3.39 -4.47 35.59
C ASP A 67 -4.11 -4.27 34.25
N ILE A 68 -3.44 -3.68 33.27
CA ILE A 68 -3.94 -3.52 31.90
C ILE A 68 -4.01 -4.87 31.19
N VAL A 69 -2.98 -5.71 31.36
CA VAL A 69 -2.96 -7.08 30.80
C VAL A 69 -4.10 -7.92 31.40
N GLU A 70 -4.26 -7.88 32.71
CA GLU A 70 -5.32 -8.61 33.42
C GLU A 70 -6.72 -8.14 32.99
N ALA A 71 -6.93 -6.83 32.85
CA ALA A 71 -8.18 -6.26 32.39
C ALA A 71 -8.50 -6.67 30.94
N HIS A 72 -7.49 -6.76 30.07
CA HIS A 72 -7.63 -7.24 28.70
C HIS A 72 -7.99 -8.75 28.68
N GLU A 73 -7.29 -9.57 29.45
CA GLU A 73 -7.54 -11.03 29.50
C GLU A 73 -8.90 -11.38 30.11
N GLN A 74 -9.39 -10.55 31.05
CA GLN A 74 -10.73 -10.67 31.63
C GLN A 74 -11.84 -10.10 30.71
N GLY A 75 -11.48 -9.48 29.58
CA GLY A 75 -12.44 -8.88 28.65
C GLY A 75 -13.10 -7.59 29.16
N ILE A 76 -12.52 -6.94 30.19
CA ILE A 76 -12.99 -5.66 30.70
C ILE A 76 -12.65 -4.54 29.71
N ILE A 77 -11.44 -4.62 29.12
CA ILE A 77 -10.97 -3.75 28.05
C ILE A 77 -10.46 -4.59 26.88
N HIS A 78 -10.37 -3.97 25.70
CA HIS A 78 -9.67 -4.55 24.56
C HIS A 78 -8.47 -3.68 24.21
N PHE A 79 -7.25 -4.19 24.44
CA PHE A 79 -6.01 -3.58 23.97
C PHE A 79 -5.79 -4.02 22.53
N HIS A 80 -6.12 -3.14 21.59
CA HIS A 80 -6.07 -3.41 20.16
C HIS A 80 -4.64 -3.36 19.62
N ASP A 81 -4.35 -4.15 18.58
CA ASP A 81 -3.08 -4.14 17.85
C ASP A 81 -1.83 -4.37 18.69
N SER A 82 -1.93 -5.25 19.71
CA SER A 82 -0.80 -5.59 20.58
C SER A 82 0.38 -6.24 19.83
N ASP A 83 0.14 -6.77 18.65
CA ASP A 83 1.13 -7.32 17.73
C ASP A 83 2.02 -6.24 17.09
N TYR A 84 1.53 -4.99 17.00
CA TYR A 84 2.29 -3.85 16.46
C TYR A 84 2.76 -2.88 17.54
N PHE A 85 2.61 -3.21 18.82
CA PHE A 85 3.00 -2.33 19.92
C PHE A 85 4.49 -2.41 20.24
N ALA A 86 5.07 -3.62 20.30
CA ALA A 86 6.50 -3.80 20.57
C ALA A 86 7.37 -3.34 19.40
N GLN A 87 6.90 -3.55 18.17
CA GLN A 87 7.52 -3.05 16.95
C GLN A 87 6.51 -2.14 16.25
N HIS A 88 6.69 -0.85 16.46
CA HIS A 88 5.70 0.14 16.06
C HIS A 88 5.55 0.22 14.53
N MET A 89 4.34 -0.02 14.05
CA MET A 89 3.90 0.24 12.68
C MET A 89 2.65 1.12 12.68
N HIS A 90 2.49 1.93 11.64
CA HIS A 90 1.27 2.71 11.46
C HIS A 90 0.11 1.82 11.05
N ASN A 91 -1.09 2.08 11.60
CA ASN A 91 -2.30 1.40 11.16
C ASN A 91 -2.77 1.98 9.82
N CYS A 92 -3.37 3.17 9.85
CA CYS A 92 -3.96 3.82 8.67
C CYS A 92 -3.38 5.21 8.47
N CYS A 93 -3.45 5.72 7.24
CA CYS A 93 -3.01 7.07 6.93
C CYS A 93 -3.85 7.72 5.84
N LEU A 94 -3.83 9.05 5.84
CA LEU A 94 -4.24 9.89 4.72
C LEU A 94 -2.99 10.28 3.95
N VAL A 95 -2.97 9.99 2.65
CA VAL A 95 -1.81 10.26 1.81
C VAL A 95 -1.98 11.61 1.13
N ASN A 96 -1.08 12.54 1.42
CA ASN A 96 -1.07 13.83 0.75
C ASN A 96 -0.38 13.73 -0.62
N LEU A 97 -1.05 13.10 -1.59
CA LEU A 97 -0.54 12.99 -2.96
C LEU A 97 -0.34 14.36 -3.63
N GLU A 98 -1.11 15.39 -3.24
CA GLU A 98 -0.94 16.72 -3.80
C GLU A 98 0.47 17.24 -3.53
N ASP A 99 0.88 17.27 -2.27
CA ASP A 99 2.22 17.72 -1.88
C ASP A 99 3.33 16.85 -2.51
N MET A 100 3.17 15.53 -2.44
CA MET A 100 4.14 14.57 -2.99
C MET A 100 4.34 14.76 -4.50
N LEU A 101 3.29 15.06 -5.25
CA LEU A 101 3.35 15.23 -6.70
C LEU A 101 3.76 16.64 -7.11
N GLN A 102 3.38 17.68 -6.35
CA GLN A 102 3.71 19.06 -6.69
C GLN A 102 5.14 19.46 -6.29
N ASN A 103 5.60 18.98 -5.14
CA ASN A 103 6.89 19.35 -4.56
C ASN A 103 7.96 18.26 -4.69
N GLY A 104 7.59 17.10 -5.20
CA GLY A 104 8.43 15.92 -5.22
C GLY A 104 8.34 15.13 -3.90
N THR A 105 8.87 13.92 -3.93
CA THR A 105 8.85 13.02 -2.77
C THR A 105 10.05 12.09 -2.78
N VAL A 106 10.37 11.51 -1.64
CA VAL A 106 11.42 10.49 -1.53
C VAL A 106 10.78 9.10 -1.53
N ILE A 107 11.16 8.27 -2.50
CA ILE A 107 10.74 6.87 -2.57
C ILE A 107 12.01 6.01 -2.58
N SER A 108 12.12 5.08 -1.64
CA SER A 108 13.29 4.19 -1.52
C SER A 108 14.62 4.96 -1.56
N GLU A 109 14.74 6.00 -0.74
CA GLU A 109 15.93 6.88 -0.61
C GLU A 109 16.26 7.71 -1.87
N THR A 110 15.41 7.67 -2.88
CA THR A 110 15.59 8.42 -4.13
C THR A 110 14.60 9.57 -4.20
N MET A 111 15.13 10.78 -4.47
CA MET A 111 14.28 11.95 -4.71
C MET A 111 13.57 11.82 -6.06
N ILE A 112 12.27 11.88 -6.03
CA ILE A 112 11.40 11.86 -7.22
C ILE A 112 10.89 13.28 -7.43
N GLU A 113 11.21 13.85 -8.57
CA GLU A 113 10.79 15.20 -8.94
C GLU A 113 9.31 15.24 -9.36
N LYS A 114 8.78 16.46 -9.47
CA LYS A 114 7.44 16.74 -9.98
C LYS A 114 7.22 16.09 -11.35
N PRO A 115 6.14 15.34 -11.55
CA PRO A 115 5.86 14.68 -12.83
C PRO A 115 5.56 15.69 -13.96
N HIS A 116 5.99 15.34 -15.16
CA HIS A 116 5.78 16.12 -16.38
C HIS A 116 4.71 15.53 -17.32
N SER A 117 3.84 14.69 -16.79
CA SER A 117 2.66 14.16 -17.48
C SER A 117 1.71 13.48 -16.50
N PHE A 118 0.47 13.30 -16.88
CA PHE A 118 -0.52 12.54 -16.13
C PHE A 118 -0.11 11.07 -15.94
N SER A 119 0.43 10.45 -16.97
CA SER A 119 0.91 9.07 -16.90
C SER A 119 2.04 8.91 -15.88
N THR A 120 2.99 9.86 -15.84
CA THR A 120 4.08 9.85 -14.84
C THR A 120 3.54 10.08 -13.43
N ALA A 121 2.57 11.00 -13.27
CA ALA A 121 1.91 11.23 -11.99
C ALA A 121 1.20 9.98 -11.47
N CYS A 122 0.48 9.26 -12.32
CA CYS A 122 -0.15 7.99 -11.98
C CYS A 122 0.88 6.93 -11.54
N ASN A 123 2.02 6.85 -12.24
CA ASN A 123 3.08 5.91 -11.88
C ASN A 123 3.69 6.23 -10.52
N ILE A 124 4.01 7.50 -10.26
CA ILE A 124 4.56 7.93 -8.95
C ILE A 124 3.53 7.68 -7.84
N ALA A 125 2.26 7.99 -8.07
CA ALA A 125 1.20 7.71 -7.10
C ALA A 125 1.12 6.23 -6.73
N THR A 126 1.25 5.31 -7.69
CA THR A 126 1.23 3.87 -7.40
C THR A 126 2.47 3.42 -6.64
N GLN A 127 3.65 4.00 -6.91
CA GLN A 127 4.86 3.72 -6.13
C GLN A 127 4.75 4.26 -4.70
N ALA A 128 4.17 5.44 -4.50
CA ALA A 128 3.87 5.98 -3.17
C ALA A 128 2.91 5.06 -2.40
N ILE A 129 1.83 4.61 -3.05
CA ILE A 129 0.88 3.65 -2.46
C ILE A 129 1.60 2.37 -2.02
N ALA A 130 2.47 1.82 -2.86
CA ALA A 130 3.24 0.62 -2.57
C ALA A 130 4.18 0.79 -1.38
N GLN A 131 4.91 1.89 -1.35
CA GLN A 131 5.86 2.20 -0.28
C GLN A 131 5.14 2.36 1.06
N ILE A 132 4.04 3.09 1.08
CA ILE A 132 3.21 3.29 2.27
C ILE A 132 2.63 1.96 2.74
N ALA A 133 2.04 1.16 1.84
CA ALA A 133 1.50 -0.15 2.17
C ALA A 133 2.55 -1.13 2.72
N SER A 134 3.82 -0.95 2.39
CA SER A 134 4.92 -1.75 2.94
C SER A 134 5.32 -1.34 4.36
N SER A 135 4.87 -0.17 4.83
CA SER A 135 5.24 0.42 6.13
C SER A 135 4.07 0.49 7.11
N GLN A 136 2.91 -0.05 6.75
CA GLN A 136 1.71 -0.05 7.57
C GLN A 136 0.96 -1.38 7.48
N TYR A 137 0.08 -1.65 8.43
CA TYR A 137 -0.74 -2.87 8.45
C TYR A 137 -2.22 -2.65 8.12
N GLY A 138 -2.68 -1.41 8.13
CA GLY A 138 -4.05 -1.02 7.77
C GLY A 138 -4.14 -0.41 6.38
N GLY A 139 -5.16 0.41 6.18
CA GLY A 139 -5.48 1.05 4.91
C GLY A 139 -4.89 2.44 4.75
N GLN A 140 -4.85 2.88 3.51
CA GLN A 140 -4.51 4.24 3.15
C GLN A 140 -5.62 4.89 2.34
N SER A 141 -5.80 6.19 2.51
CA SER A 141 -6.77 6.97 1.76
C SER A 141 -6.06 7.97 0.87
N ILE A 142 -6.47 8.05 -0.39
CA ILE A 142 -5.94 8.96 -1.39
C ILE A 142 -7.06 9.76 -2.05
N SER A 143 -6.77 10.95 -2.56
CA SER A 143 -7.66 11.67 -3.47
C SER A 143 -7.17 11.58 -4.90
N LEU A 144 -8.03 11.13 -5.82
CA LEU A 144 -7.73 11.11 -7.25
C LEU A 144 -7.75 12.54 -7.85
N ALA A 145 -8.40 13.49 -7.20
CA ALA A 145 -8.39 14.89 -7.60
C ALA A 145 -6.95 15.45 -7.66
N HIS A 146 -6.06 14.98 -6.78
CA HIS A 146 -4.65 15.38 -6.78
C HIS A 146 -3.87 15.03 -8.05
N LEU A 147 -4.41 14.15 -8.89
CA LEU A 147 -3.85 13.83 -10.21
C LEU A 147 -4.34 14.77 -11.32
N ALA A 148 -5.47 15.47 -11.11
CA ALA A 148 -6.11 16.29 -12.13
C ALA A 148 -5.23 17.41 -12.68
N PRO A 149 -4.39 18.14 -11.90
CA PRO A 149 -3.50 19.16 -12.43
C PRO A 149 -2.56 18.63 -13.53
N PHE A 150 -2.15 17.37 -13.46
CA PHE A 150 -1.24 16.76 -14.42
C PHE A 150 -1.91 16.41 -15.75
N VAL A 151 -3.23 16.42 -15.83
CA VAL A 151 -3.98 16.36 -17.09
C VAL A 151 -3.72 17.63 -17.91
N GLN A 152 -3.67 18.80 -17.27
CA GLN A 152 -3.34 20.04 -17.96
C GLN A 152 -1.88 20.05 -18.47
N VAL A 153 -0.94 19.55 -17.68
CA VAL A 153 0.47 19.38 -18.08
C VAL A 153 0.57 18.49 -19.32
N SER A 154 -0.15 17.37 -19.34
CA SER A 154 -0.19 16.48 -20.51
C SER A 154 -0.86 17.14 -21.71
N ARG A 155 -1.92 17.92 -21.51
CA ARG A 155 -2.62 18.64 -22.59
C ARG A 155 -1.68 19.62 -23.30
N GLU A 156 -0.94 20.44 -22.56
CA GLU A 156 0.02 21.38 -23.10
C GLU A 156 1.12 20.66 -23.88
N LYS A 157 1.64 19.57 -23.31
CA LYS A 157 2.64 18.72 -23.96
C LYS A 157 2.13 18.14 -25.28
N PHE A 158 0.92 17.59 -25.30
CA PHE A 158 0.36 17.02 -26.53
C PHE A 158 0.03 18.07 -27.59
N ILE A 159 -0.41 19.27 -27.22
CA ILE A 159 -0.58 20.38 -28.16
C ILE A 159 0.76 20.70 -28.85
N GLY A 160 1.85 20.82 -28.10
CA GLY A 160 3.19 21.03 -28.67
C GLY A 160 3.58 19.89 -29.60
N GLN A 161 3.45 18.64 -29.16
CA GLN A 161 3.82 17.48 -29.98
C GLN A 161 3.02 17.38 -31.29
N VAL A 162 1.70 17.61 -31.24
CA VAL A 162 0.85 17.56 -32.44
C VAL A 162 1.24 18.68 -33.41
N ARG A 163 1.53 19.87 -32.90
CA ARG A 163 2.01 20.99 -33.75
C ARG A 163 3.31 20.63 -34.45
N ASP A 164 4.31 20.16 -33.68
CA ASP A 164 5.60 19.76 -34.24
C ASP A 164 5.48 18.62 -35.27
N GLU A 165 4.60 17.66 -35.04
CA GLU A 165 4.35 16.54 -35.97
C GLU A 165 3.71 17.06 -37.29
N PHE A 166 2.73 17.94 -37.19
CA PHE A 166 2.10 18.52 -38.40
C PHE A 166 3.08 19.36 -39.21
N GLU A 167 3.89 20.18 -38.57
CA GLU A 167 4.95 20.92 -39.22
C GLU A 167 5.94 20.00 -39.91
N ARG A 168 6.46 18.98 -39.27
CA ARG A 168 7.41 18.01 -39.84
C ARG A 168 6.86 17.22 -41.01
N THR A 169 5.54 16.95 -40.97
CA THR A 169 4.86 16.17 -42.04
C THR A 169 4.27 17.05 -43.14
N GLY A 170 4.41 18.40 -43.03
CA GLY A 170 3.87 19.35 -43.99
C GLY A 170 2.34 19.41 -44.02
N ILE A 171 1.70 19.02 -42.89
CA ILE A 171 0.23 19.07 -42.76
C ILE A 171 -0.14 20.46 -42.23
N GLU A 172 -0.86 21.24 -43.05
CA GLU A 172 -1.46 22.49 -42.58
C GLU A 172 -2.71 22.19 -41.78
N ALA A 173 -2.76 22.65 -40.53
CA ALA A 173 -3.91 22.44 -39.61
C ALA A 173 -4.19 23.71 -38.82
N SER A 174 -5.48 23.96 -38.55
CA SER A 174 -5.87 25.06 -37.67
C SER A 174 -5.51 24.73 -36.21
N GLU A 175 -5.37 25.76 -35.38
CA GLU A 175 -5.13 25.62 -33.94
C GLU A 175 -6.26 24.79 -33.25
N GLU A 176 -7.51 24.90 -33.73
CA GLU A 176 -8.62 24.10 -33.24
C GLU A 176 -8.40 22.62 -33.55
N LYS A 177 -7.90 22.29 -34.75
CA LYS A 177 -7.63 20.89 -35.13
C LYS A 177 -6.46 20.30 -34.33
N ILE A 178 -5.43 21.08 -34.06
CA ILE A 178 -4.32 20.69 -33.20
C ILE A 178 -4.81 20.37 -31.79
N LYS A 179 -5.65 21.23 -31.20
CA LYS A 179 -6.24 21.03 -29.89
C LYS A 179 -7.18 19.81 -29.85
N GLU A 180 -7.99 19.60 -30.88
CA GLU A 180 -8.87 18.42 -30.98
C GLU A 180 -8.06 17.11 -30.96
N VAL A 181 -7.00 17.03 -31.76
CA VAL A 181 -6.12 15.85 -31.80
C VAL A 181 -5.39 15.65 -30.46
N ALA A 182 -4.90 16.73 -29.87
CA ALA A 182 -4.25 16.68 -28.56
C ALA A 182 -5.22 16.17 -27.48
N GLU A 183 -6.49 16.62 -27.48
CA GLU A 183 -7.49 16.21 -26.51
C GLU A 183 -7.84 14.70 -26.64
N LEU A 184 -7.83 14.14 -27.83
CA LEU A 184 -7.97 12.69 -28.03
C LEU A 184 -6.81 11.94 -27.34
N ARG A 185 -5.57 12.43 -27.47
CA ARG A 185 -4.40 11.84 -26.80
C ARG A 185 -4.46 11.96 -25.28
N VAL A 186 -4.93 13.10 -24.77
CA VAL A 186 -5.16 13.32 -23.33
C VAL A 186 -6.15 12.30 -22.78
N ARG A 187 -7.30 12.12 -23.47
CA ARG A 187 -8.31 11.13 -23.06
C ARG A 187 -7.76 9.71 -23.04
N ASP A 188 -6.98 9.35 -24.03
CA ASP A 188 -6.31 8.04 -24.08
C ASP A 188 -5.29 7.88 -22.96
N GLU A 189 -4.51 8.93 -22.65
CA GLU A 189 -3.55 8.91 -21.54
C GLU A 189 -4.27 8.77 -20.19
N ILE A 190 -5.35 9.50 -19.96
CA ILE A 190 -6.16 9.38 -18.73
C ILE A 190 -6.67 7.94 -18.58
N LYS A 191 -7.26 7.38 -19.62
CA LYS A 191 -7.75 6.00 -19.60
C LYS A 191 -6.66 5.00 -19.24
N ARG A 192 -5.49 5.10 -19.87
CA ARG A 192 -4.34 4.23 -19.61
C ARG A 192 -3.78 4.45 -18.22
N GLY A 193 -3.69 5.69 -17.74
CA GLY A 193 -3.22 6.01 -16.40
C GLY A 193 -4.11 5.43 -15.31
N VAL A 194 -5.43 5.56 -15.45
CA VAL A 194 -6.40 4.96 -14.51
C VAL A 194 -6.31 3.42 -14.53
N GLN A 195 -6.22 2.82 -15.72
CA GLN A 195 -6.04 1.36 -15.85
C GLN A 195 -4.73 0.90 -15.20
N MET A 196 -3.65 1.67 -15.33
CA MET A 196 -2.36 1.36 -14.72
C MET A 196 -2.45 1.40 -13.19
N ILE A 197 -3.08 2.43 -12.60
CA ILE A 197 -3.30 2.51 -11.15
C ILE A 197 -4.06 1.27 -10.69
N GLN A 198 -5.20 0.96 -11.32
CA GLN A 198 -6.01 -0.20 -10.97
C GLN A 198 -5.20 -1.50 -11.05
N TYR A 199 -4.49 -1.71 -12.14
CA TYR A 199 -3.68 -2.91 -12.35
C TYR A 199 -2.59 -3.05 -11.29
N GLN A 200 -1.83 -1.98 -11.03
CA GLN A 200 -0.74 -2.01 -10.06
C GLN A 200 -1.24 -2.22 -8.63
N VAL A 201 -2.32 -1.54 -8.23
CA VAL A 201 -2.89 -1.71 -6.88
C VAL A 201 -3.40 -3.15 -6.66
N ILE A 202 -4.03 -3.76 -7.66
CA ILE A 202 -4.56 -5.13 -7.55
C ILE A 202 -3.46 -6.19 -7.56
N THR A 203 -2.40 -5.98 -8.36
CA THR A 203 -1.35 -6.98 -8.56
C THR A 203 -0.15 -6.82 -7.64
N LEU A 204 -0.04 -5.68 -6.95
CA LEU A 204 1.08 -5.39 -6.08
C LEU A 204 1.01 -6.22 -4.80
N MET A 205 2.10 -6.90 -4.48
CA MET A 205 2.32 -7.49 -3.17
C MET A 205 3.38 -6.67 -2.43
N THR A 206 3.07 -6.19 -1.24
CA THR A 206 4.00 -5.44 -0.39
C THR A 206 5.03 -6.35 0.27
N THR A 207 6.05 -5.78 0.89
CA THR A 207 7.12 -6.53 1.55
C THR A 207 6.63 -7.41 2.70
N ASN A 208 5.54 -7.02 3.37
CA ASN A 208 4.87 -7.81 4.42
C ASN A 208 3.82 -8.79 3.87
N GLY A 209 3.76 -8.96 2.55
CA GLY A 209 2.84 -9.90 1.88
C GLY A 209 1.37 -9.46 1.84
N GLN A 210 1.10 -8.20 2.13
CA GLN A 210 -0.24 -7.62 2.10
C GLN A 210 -0.50 -6.94 0.75
N ALA A 211 -1.69 -7.13 0.17
CA ALA A 211 -2.16 -6.28 -0.91
C ALA A 211 -2.49 -4.87 -0.37
N PRO A 212 -2.20 -3.79 -1.12
CA PRO A 212 -2.56 -2.45 -0.68
C PRO A 212 -4.08 -2.35 -0.46
N PHE A 213 -4.48 -1.92 0.73
CA PHE A 213 -5.86 -1.58 1.02
C PHE A 213 -6.02 -0.07 0.85
N VAL A 214 -6.72 0.35 -0.21
CA VAL A 214 -6.79 1.75 -0.61
C VAL A 214 -8.22 2.23 -0.66
N THR A 215 -8.53 3.27 0.11
CA THR A 215 -9.76 4.05 -0.03
C THR A 215 -9.49 5.23 -0.95
N VAL A 216 -10.36 5.42 -1.93
CA VAL A 216 -10.22 6.47 -2.93
C VAL A 216 -11.29 7.52 -2.73
N PHE A 217 -10.87 8.77 -2.55
CA PHE A 217 -11.74 9.93 -2.58
C PHE A 217 -11.80 10.52 -3.99
N MET A 218 -13.00 10.90 -4.40
CA MET A 218 -13.26 11.59 -5.65
C MET A 218 -14.04 12.86 -5.36
N TYR A 219 -13.31 13.95 -5.18
CA TYR A 219 -13.89 15.27 -5.00
C TYR A 219 -13.90 16.01 -6.33
N LEU A 220 -15.03 16.64 -6.66
CA LEU A 220 -15.17 17.35 -7.94
C LEU A 220 -14.71 18.82 -7.84
N ASP A 221 -14.69 19.38 -6.64
CA ASP A 221 -14.42 20.80 -6.36
C ASP A 221 -13.09 21.03 -5.63
N GLU A 222 -12.19 20.05 -5.62
CA GLU A 222 -10.91 20.10 -4.88
C GLU A 222 -9.76 20.73 -5.67
N VAL A 223 -9.97 20.99 -6.99
CA VAL A 223 -8.95 21.46 -7.93
C VAL A 223 -9.38 22.73 -8.62
#